data_c2959041244ea8ad8dfa70d702610fd1
#
_entry.id   c2959041244ea8ad8dfa70d702610fd1
#
_cell.length_a   1.000
_cell.length_b   1.000
_cell.length_c   1.000
_cell.angle_alpha   90.00
_cell.angle_beta   90.00
_cell.angle_gamma   90.00
#
_symmetry.space_group_name_H-M   'P 1'
#
loop_
_entity.id
_entity.type
_entity.pdbx_description
1 polymer ?
#
loop_
_entity_poly.entity_id
_entity_poly.type
_entity_poly.pdbx_seq_one_letter_code
_entity_poly.pdbx_strand_id
1 'polypeptide(L)'
;ATDLVVVEGYMDVIALHQAGFGGAVAPLGTALTPEQLEVLWQVDRAPVLCFDGDAAGRRAAARAAETALPLLKGDHTLRLCLLPDGEDPDSLVRSRGAQAVGDLFASASPLSDVLFDLLAGGVSNPGPEERAALPRQLVEAAALLPEKTLASEYRSSPLDRFFETFPRHKGGGAFGRAT
;
A
#
# COMPACT_ATOMS: atom_id res chain seq x y z
N ALA A 1 -16.15 15.38 -6.42
CA ALA A 1 -14.78 15.44 -6.94
C ALA A 1 -14.43 14.07 -7.48
N THR A 2 -13.92 14.01 -8.71
CA THR A 2 -13.49 12.74 -9.31
C THR A 2 -12.14 12.41 -8.68
N ASP A 3 -12.05 11.30 -7.95
CA ASP A 3 -10.77 10.85 -7.37
C ASP A 3 -9.75 10.61 -8.49
N LEU A 4 -8.53 11.07 -8.28
CA LEU A 4 -7.41 10.76 -9.17
C LEU A 4 -6.97 9.32 -8.90
N VAL A 5 -7.11 8.46 -9.92
CA VAL A 5 -6.77 7.04 -9.82
C VAL A 5 -5.65 6.72 -10.80
N VAL A 6 -4.55 6.20 -10.29
CA VAL A 6 -3.41 5.75 -11.09
C VAL A 6 -3.48 4.25 -11.25
N VAL A 7 -3.51 3.76 -12.48
CA VAL A 7 -3.51 2.35 -12.85
C VAL A 7 -2.24 1.97 -13.62
N GLU A 8 -2.02 0.68 -13.88
CA GLU A 8 -0.77 0.21 -14.46
C GLU A 8 -0.69 0.42 -15.97
N GLY A 9 -1.80 0.29 -16.69
CA GLY A 9 -1.84 0.31 -18.14
C GLY A 9 -2.85 1.29 -18.76
N TYR A 10 -2.58 1.70 -20.00
CA TYR A 10 -3.48 2.61 -20.74
C TYR A 10 -4.80 1.95 -21.11
N MET A 11 -4.86 0.63 -21.27
CA MET A 11 -6.12 -0.08 -21.51
C MET A 11 -7.06 0.02 -20.31
N ASP A 12 -6.51 -0.04 -19.09
CA ASP A 12 -7.27 0.16 -17.86
C ASP A 12 -7.80 1.58 -17.75
N VAL A 13 -7.00 2.57 -18.16
CA VAL A 13 -7.44 3.97 -18.25
C VAL A 13 -8.66 4.09 -19.18
N ILE A 14 -8.59 3.48 -20.37
CA ILE A 14 -9.70 3.51 -21.33
C ILE A 14 -10.96 2.86 -20.74
N ALA A 15 -10.81 1.68 -20.14
CA ALA A 15 -11.94 0.96 -19.52
C ALA A 15 -12.57 1.78 -18.39
N LEU A 16 -11.76 2.39 -17.54
CA LEU A 16 -12.23 3.24 -16.44
C LEU A 16 -12.91 4.51 -16.94
N HIS A 17 -12.36 5.18 -17.96
CA HIS A 17 -12.99 6.35 -18.58
C HIS A 17 -14.37 6.00 -19.18
N GLN A 18 -14.48 4.88 -19.87
CA GLN A 18 -15.75 4.39 -20.42
C GLN A 18 -16.77 4.08 -19.31
N ALA A 19 -16.29 3.67 -18.14
CA ALA A 19 -17.13 3.42 -16.95
C ALA A 19 -17.45 4.69 -16.13
N GLY A 20 -16.97 5.87 -16.56
CA GLY A 20 -17.26 7.15 -15.92
C GLY A 20 -16.18 7.68 -14.96
N PHE A 21 -15.04 7.01 -14.85
CA PHE A 21 -13.90 7.45 -14.01
C PHE A 21 -12.96 8.37 -14.78
N GLY A 22 -13.34 9.62 -14.95
CA GLY A 22 -12.58 10.62 -15.74
C GLY A 22 -11.25 11.03 -15.12
N GLY A 23 -10.95 10.67 -13.87
CA GLY A 23 -9.68 10.91 -13.19
C GLY A 23 -8.67 9.75 -13.27
N ALA A 24 -8.94 8.71 -14.08
CA ALA A 24 -8.02 7.61 -14.28
C ALA A 24 -6.84 7.99 -15.18
N VAL A 25 -5.62 7.68 -14.73
CA VAL A 25 -4.35 7.92 -15.45
C VAL A 25 -3.41 6.73 -15.28
N ALA A 26 -2.41 6.62 -16.15
CA ALA A 26 -1.36 5.61 -16.02
C ALA A 26 0.02 6.16 -16.41
N PRO A 27 1.10 5.73 -15.75
CA PRO A 27 2.44 5.93 -16.26
C PRO A 27 2.63 5.04 -17.50
N LEU A 28 3.17 5.62 -18.58
CA LEU A 28 3.30 4.88 -19.84
C LEU A 28 4.53 3.97 -19.80
N GLY A 29 4.30 2.67 -19.62
CA GLY A 29 5.30 1.62 -19.79
C GLY A 29 6.42 1.59 -18.75
N THR A 30 6.30 2.33 -17.65
CA THR A 30 7.31 2.41 -16.59
C THR A 30 6.68 2.35 -15.20
N ALA A 31 7.50 2.03 -14.19
CA ALA A 31 7.12 2.24 -12.80
C ALA A 31 6.92 3.75 -12.53
N LEU A 32 6.11 4.06 -11.53
CA LEU A 32 5.83 5.44 -11.12
C LEU A 32 7.11 6.12 -10.63
N THR A 33 7.44 7.28 -11.21
CA THR A 33 8.65 8.04 -10.87
C THR A 33 8.39 9.10 -9.81
N PRO A 34 9.43 9.61 -9.10
CA PRO A 34 9.29 10.74 -8.19
C PRO A 34 8.62 11.96 -8.82
N GLU A 35 9.01 12.31 -10.03
CA GLU A 35 8.47 13.47 -10.76
C GLU A 35 6.98 13.28 -11.08
N GLN A 36 6.57 12.07 -11.43
CA GLN A 36 5.15 11.75 -11.66
C GLN A 36 4.35 11.83 -10.37
N LEU A 37 4.89 11.39 -9.23
CA LEU A 37 4.25 11.54 -7.92
C LEU A 37 4.03 13.02 -7.57
N GLU A 38 5.03 13.87 -7.79
CA GLU A 38 4.91 15.30 -7.55
C GLU A 38 3.81 15.95 -8.40
N VAL A 39 3.69 15.54 -9.68
CA VAL A 39 2.61 15.99 -10.57
C VAL A 39 1.23 15.52 -10.06
N LEU A 40 1.11 14.27 -9.63
CA LEU A 40 -0.14 13.74 -9.07
C LEU A 40 -0.57 14.56 -7.84
N TRP A 41 0.33 14.89 -6.94
CA TRP A 41 0.05 15.67 -5.74
C TRP A 41 -0.33 17.13 -6.00
N GLN A 42 0.00 17.68 -7.17
CA GLN A 42 -0.52 18.99 -7.59
C GLN A 42 -2.02 18.95 -7.92
N VAL A 43 -2.54 17.78 -8.29
CA VAL A 43 -3.95 17.57 -8.66
C VAL A 43 -4.77 17.06 -7.48
N ASP A 44 -4.24 16.08 -6.75
CA ASP A 44 -4.90 15.45 -5.61
C ASP A 44 -3.87 15.20 -4.50
N ARG A 45 -4.20 15.59 -3.26
CA ARG A 45 -3.33 15.40 -2.09
C ARG A 45 -3.21 13.94 -1.65
N ALA A 46 -4.14 13.09 -2.05
CA ALA A 46 -4.21 11.67 -1.68
C ALA A 46 -4.69 10.80 -2.85
N PRO A 47 -3.97 10.79 -4.00
CA PRO A 47 -4.37 10.00 -5.15
C PRO A 47 -4.41 8.51 -4.80
N VAL A 48 -5.29 7.78 -5.48
CA VAL A 48 -5.40 6.32 -5.35
C VAL A 48 -4.45 5.67 -6.35
N LEU A 49 -3.54 4.85 -5.86
CA LEU A 49 -2.75 3.95 -6.70
C LEU A 49 -3.44 2.58 -6.71
N CYS A 50 -3.91 2.15 -7.86
CA CYS A 50 -4.60 0.89 -8.07
C CYS A 50 -3.67 -0.11 -8.76
N PHE A 51 -3.47 -1.26 -8.14
CA PHE A 51 -2.60 -2.32 -8.63
C PHE A 51 -3.39 -3.60 -8.90
N ASP A 52 -2.98 -4.34 -9.91
CA ASP A 52 -3.59 -5.61 -10.29
C ASP A 52 -3.50 -6.64 -9.16
N GLY A 53 -4.47 -7.54 -9.11
CA GLY A 53 -4.60 -8.57 -8.08
C GLY A 53 -3.68 -9.76 -8.30
N ASP A 54 -2.40 -9.51 -8.59
CA ASP A 54 -1.40 -10.54 -8.82
C ASP A 54 -0.06 -10.25 -8.12
N ALA A 55 0.91 -11.15 -8.27
CA ALA A 55 2.23 -10.98 -7.68
C ALA A 55 2.99 -9.78 -8.28
N ALA A 56 2.77 -9.46 -9.56
CA ALA A 56 3.40 -8.32 -10.21
C ALA A 56 2.81 -7.00 -9.67
N GLY A 57 1.49 -6.91 -9.50
CA GLY A 57 0.81 -5.76 -8.89
C GLY A 57 1.25 -5.52 -7.45
N ARG A 58 1.41 -6.56 -6.63
CA ARG A 58 1.94 -6.43 -5.27
C ARG A 58 3.38 -5.90 -5.25
N ARG A 59 4.24 -6.38 -6.17
CA ARG A 59 5.61 -5.85 -6.30
C ARG A 59 5.61 -4.40 -6.78
N ALA A 60 4.71 -4.04 -7.68
CA ALA A 60 4.56 -2.66 -8.13
C ALA A 60 4.10 -1.74 -7.01
N ALA A 61 3.17 -2.18 -6.16
CA ALA A 61 2.73 -1.45 -4.97
C ALA A 61 3.89 -1.22 -3.98
N ALA A 62 4.71 -2.25 -3.71
CA ALA A 62 5.88 -2.11 -2.85
C ALA A 62 6.88 -1.10 -3.41
N ARG A 63 7.20 -1.16 -4.70
CA ARG A 63 8.08 -0.16 -5.35
C ARG A 63 7.52 1.25 -5.31
N ALA A 64 6.22 1.41 -5.53
CA ALA A 64 5.57 2.72 -5.44
C ALA A 64 5.67 3.30 -4.02
N ALA A 65 5.47 2.47 -2.99
CA ALA A 65 5.66 2.85 -1.60
C ALA A 65 7.11 3.31 -1.32
N GLU A 66 8.10 2.54 -1.74
CA GLU A 66 9.53 2.87 -1.58
C GLU A 66 9.87 4.20 -2.28
N THR A 67 9.34 4.43 -3.47
CA THR A 67 9.54 5.69 -4.22
C THR A 67 8.89 6.87 -3.51
N ALA A 68 7.72 6.69 -2.92
CA ALA A 68 6.94 7.75 -2.29
C ALA A 68 7.46 8.16 -0.90
N LEU A 69 7.94 7.21 -0.08
CA LEU A 69 8.33 7.48 1.30
C LEU A 69 9.29 8.66 1.47
N PRO A 70 10.37 8.82 0.66
CA PRO A 70 11.27 9.96 0.79
C PRO A 70 10.66 11.30 0.38
N LEU A 71 9.51 11.29 -0.29
CA LEU A 71 8.84 12.47 -0.83
C LEU A 71 7.63 12.90 0.00
N LEU A 72 7.16 12.06 0.92
CA LEU A 72 5.98 12.34 1.73
C LEU A 72 6.19 13.52 2.67
N LYS A 73 5.15 14.35 2.75
CA LYS A 73 5.04 15.48 3.69
C LYS A 73 3.67 15.43 4.35
N GLY A 74 3.48 16.18 5.42
CA GLY A 74 2.24 16.18 6.18
C GLY A 74 0.97 16.63 5.44
N ASP A 75 1.12 17.26 4.28
CA ASP A 75 0.02 17.79 3.48
C ASP A 75 -0.37 16.90 2.28
N HIS A 76 0.36 15.82 2.00
CA HIS A 76 0.01 14.88 0.96
C HIS A 76 0.46 13.44 1.27
N THR A 77 -0.28 12.48 0.76
CA THR A 77 -0.07 11.05 0.95
C THR A 77 -0.48 10.26 -0.30
N LEU A 78 -0.54 8.96 -0.16
CA LEU A 78 -1.09 8.04 -1.16
C LEU A 78 -2.13 7.14 -0.50
N ARG A 79 -3.13 6.75 -1.27
CA ARG A 79 -4.02 5.64 -0.94
C ARG A 79 -3.75 4.49 -1.91
N LEU A 80 -3.70 3.27 -1.42
CA LEU A 80 -3.45 2.08 -2.24
C LEU A 80 -4.69 1.21 -2.29
N CYS A 81 -4.98 0.74 -3.50
CA CYS A 81 -6.02 -0.24 -3.79
C CYS A 81 -5.36 -1.44 -4.47
N LEU A 82 -5.33 -2.58 -3.80
CA LEU A 82 -4.95 -3.87 -4.41
C LEU A 82 -6.23 -4.57 -4.83
N LEU A 83 -6.34 -4.89 -6.10
CA LEU A 83 -7.53 -5.55 -6.64
C LEU A 83 -7.61 -7.02 -6.17
N PRO A 84 -8.79 -7.63 -6.19
CA PRO A 84 -8.97 -9.05 -5.91
C PRO A 84 -8.09 -9.93 -6.82
N ASP A 85 -7.73 -11.12 -6.33
CA ASP A 85 -6.85 -12.04 -7.02
C ASP A 85 -7.30 -12.31 -8.47
N GLY A 86 -6.36 -12.08 -9.41
CA GLY A 86 -6.55 -12.29 -10.83
C GLY A 86 -7.34 -11.19 -11.56
N GLU A 87 -7.74 -10.13 -10.86
CA GLU A 87 -8.49 -9.02 -11.46
C GLU A 87 -7.56 -7.86 -11.83
N ASP A 88 -7.92 -7.20 -12.93
CA ASP A 88 -7.45 -5.88 -13.33
C ASP A 88 -8.64 -4.90 -13.40
N PRO A 89 -8.41 -3.60 -13.59
CA PRO A 89 -9.52 -2.62 -13.64
C PRO A 89 -10.55 -2.91 -14.74
N ASP A 90 -10.12 -3.34 -15.92
CA ASP A 90 -11.01 -3.66 -17.03
C ASP A 90 -11.88 -4.89 -16.73
N SER A 91 -11.28 -5.98 -16.26
CA SER A 91 -12.02 -7.19 -15.89
C SER A 91 -13.01 -6.92 -14.76
N LEU A 92 -12.63 -6.10 -13.79
CA LEU A 92 -13.47 -5.77 -12.66
C LEU A 92 -14.69 -4.90 -13.05
N VAL A 93 -14.48 -3.91 -13.92
CA VAL A 93 -15.61 -3.12 -14.49
C VAL A 93 -16.59 -4.03 -15.21
N ARG A 94 -16.09 -4.96 -16.03
CA ARG A 94 -16.94 -5.89 -16.80
C ARG A 94 -17.70 -6.88 -15.92
N SER A 95 -17.04 -7.40 -14.87
CA SER A 95 -17.62 -8.47 -14.01
C SER A 95 -18.53 -7.92 -12.91
N ARG A 96 -18.17 -6.77 -12.31
CA ARG A 96 -18.86 -6.21 -11.13
C ARG A 96 -19.50 -4.85 -11.34
N GLY A 97 -19.25 -4.20 -12.48
CA GLY A 97 -19.79 -2.90 -12.81
C GLY A 97 -19.08 -1.71 -12.17
N ALA A 98 -19.38 -0.51 -12.67
CA ALA A 98 -18.72 0.73 -12.26
C ALA A 98 -18.91 1.06 -10.76
N GLN A 99 -20.08 0.78 -10.19
CA GLN A 99 -20.36 1.07 -8.78
C GLN A 99 -19.40 0.30 -7.86
N ALA A 100 -19.23 -1.01 -8.09
CA ALA A 100 -18.35 -1.83 -7.28
C ALA A 100 -16.89 -1.39 -7.38
N VAL A 101 -16.43 -0.94 -8.55
CA VAL A 101 -15.09 -0.37 -8.74
C VAL A 101 -14.95 0.96 -8.00
N GLY A 102 -15.96 1.82 -8.05
CA GLY A 102 -15.99 3.07 -7.30
C GLY A 102 -15.91 2.86 -5.79
N ASP A 103 -16.61 1.86 -5.27
CA ASP A 103 -16.58 1.48 -3.84
C ASP A 103 -15.20 0.98 -3.43
N LEU A 104 -14.51 0.23 -4.30
CA LEU A 104 -13.13 -0.19 -4.06
C LEU A 104 -12.15 0.99 -4.01
N PHE A 105 -12.26 1.94 -4.92
CA PHE A 105 -11.42 3.14 -4.90
C PHE A 105 -11.71 4.01 -3.67
N ALA A 106 -12.97 4.14 -3.28
CA ALA A 106 -13.36 4.86 -2.07
C ALA A 106 -12.81 4.21 -0.80
N SER A 107 -12.69 2.87 -0.79
CA SER A 107 -12.14 2.09 0.33
C SER A 107 -10.61 1.93 0.29
N ALA A 108 -9.92 2.56 -0.66
CA ALA A 108 -8.47 2.49 -0.75
C ALA A 108 -7.81 2.93 0.56
N SER A 109 -6.84 2.14 1.01
CA SER A 109 -6.18 2.31 2.30
C SER A 109 -5.04 3.33 2.23
N PRO A 110 -4.82 4.15 3.27
CA PRO A 110 -3.64 5.01 3.37
C PRO A 110 -2.35 4.19 3.29
N LEU A 111 -1.29 4.79 2.75
CA LEU A 111 0.02 4.13 2.63
C LEU A 111 0.54 3.62 3.98
N SER A 112 0.34 4.37 5.07
CA SER A 112 0.72 3.97 6.42
C SER A 112 0.11 2.63 6.84
N ASP A 113 -1.14 2.39 6.46
CA ASP A 113 -1.87 1.17 6.85
C ASP A 113 -1.44 -0.05 6.02
N VAL A 114 -1.12 0.15 4.74
CA VAL A 114 -0.71 -0.94 3.85
C VAL A 114 0.79 -1.25 3.90
N LEU A 115 1.60 -0.34 4.44
CA LEU A 115 3.05 -0.52 4.52
C LEU A 115 3.44 -1.79 5.25
N PHE A 116 2.77 -2.09 6.36
CA PHE A 116 2.96 -3.35 7.08
C PHE A 116 2.66 -4.57 6.21
N ASP A 117 1.52 -4.59 5.52
CA ASP A 117 1.11 -5.72 4.69
C ASP A 117 2.05 -5.91 3.49
N LEU A 118 2.51 -4.81 2.89
CA LEU A 118 3.47 -4.84 1.79
C LEU A 118 4.83 -5.43 2.22
N LEU A 119 5.34 -5.04 3.39
CA LEU A 119 6.62 -5.52 3.90
C LEU A 119 6.51 -6.93 4.49
N ALA A 120 5.39 -7.27 5.12
CA ALA A 120 5.13 -8.60 5.63
C ALA A 120 4.95 -9.66 4.53
N GLY A 121 4.61 -9.25 3.30
CA GLY A 121 4.57 -10.14 2.13
C GLY A 121 3.63 -11.34 2.25
N GLY A 122 2.56 -11.24 3.07
CA GLY A 122 1.60 -12.33 3.30
C GLY A 122 2.05 -13.37 4.34
N VAL A 123 3.09 -13.08 5.12
CA VAL A 123 3.53 -13.94 6.22
C VAL A 123 2.43 -14.02 7.27
N SER A 124 1.90 -15.22 7.49
CA SER A 124 0.82 -15.47 8.47
C SER A 124 1.33 -15.99 9.81
N ASN A 125 2.50 -16.63 9.83
CA ASN A 125 3.13 -17.18 11.04
C ASN A 125 4.66 -17.00 10.95
N PRO A 126 5.20 -15.81 11.29
CA PRO A 126 6.60 -15.50 11.13
C PRO A 126 7.47 -16.35 12.06
N GLY A 127 8.52 -16.92 11.49
CA GLY A 127 9.61 -17.56 12.24
C GLY A 127 10.45 -16.53 13.02
N PRO A 128 11.41 -16.97 13.85
CA PRO A 128 12.24 -16.08 14.65
C PRO A 128 12.98 -15.01 13.81
N GLU A 129 13.47 -15.39 12.64
CA GLU A 129 14.19 -14.52 11.73
C GLU A 129 13.29 -13.43 11.15
N GLU A 130 12.08 -13.80 10.73
CA GLU A 130 11.09 -12.87 10.20
C GLU A 130 10.57 -11.93 11.28
N ARG A 131 10.35 -12.45 12.50
CA ARG A 131 9.96 -11.65 13.67
C ARG A 131 11.01 -10.62 14.06
N ALA A 132 12.27 -10.87 13.76
CA ALA A 132 13.37 -9.91 13.96
C ALA A 132 13.51 -8.95 12.78
N ALA A 133 13.31 -9.43 11.55
CA ALA A 133 13.50 -8.67 10.32
C ALA A 133 12.40 -7.64 10.06
N LEU A 134 11.12 -8.04 10.20
CA LEU A 134 9.97 -7.18 9.87
C LEU A 134 9.93 -5.86 10.65
N PRO A 135 10.08 -5.83 11.99
CA PRO A 135 10.13 -4.57 12.72
C PRO A 135 11.27 -3.67 12.29
N ARG A 136 12.44 -4.24 11.97
CA ARG A 136 13.59 -3.49 11.46
C ARG A 136 13.28 -2.86 10.11
N GLN A 137 12.68 -3.60 9.17
CA GLN A 137 12.27 -3.09 7.87
C GLN A 137 11.26 -1.95 7.98
N LEU A 138 10.30 -2.05 8.91
CA LEU A 138 9.33 -0.98 9.18
C LEU A 138 10.02 0.29 9.69
N VAL A 139 10.99 0.15 10.59
CA VAL A 139 11.77 1.29 11.10
C VAL A 139 12.63 1.91 10.01
N GLU A 140 13.28 1.10 9.18
CA GLU A 140 14.08 1.55 8.04
C GLU A 140 13.21 2.29 7.00
N ALA A 141 12.02 1.78 6.69
CA ALA A 141 11.07 2.43 5.81
C ALA A 141 10.61 3.80 6.37
N ALA A 142 10.26 3.87 7.66
CA ALA A 142 9.89 5.12 8.32
C ALA A 142 11.04 6.15 8.33
N ALA A 143 12.29 5.70 8.40
CA ALA A 143 13.46 6.57 8.38
C ALA A 143 13.68 7.28 7.03
N LEU A 144 13.03 6.82 5.96
CA LEU A 144 13.08 7.47 4.65
C LEU A 144 12.28 8.77 4.60
N LEU A 145 11.31 8.96 5.50
CA LEU A 145 10.48 10.15 5.52
C LEU A 145 11.29 11.37 5.99
N PRO A 146 11.23 12.50 5.25
CA PRO A 146 12.02 13.69 5.58
C PRO A 146 11.46 14.45 6.79
N GLU A 147 10.16 14.38 7.03
CA GLU A 147 9.48 15.06 8.13
C GLU A 147 9.46 14.18 9.39
N LYS A 148 10.11 14.65 10.47
CA LYS A 148 10.30 13.85 11.69
C LYS A 148 9.00 13.41 12.37
N THR A 149 8.00 14.29 12.40
CA THR A 149 6.70 13.99 13.02
C THR A 149 6.00 12.88 12.23
N LEU A 150 5.95 13.01 10.91
CA LEU A 150 5.36 12.01 10.03
C LEU A 150 6.15 10.69 10.08
N ALA A 151 7.48 10.74 10.10
CA ALA A 151 8.32 9.56 10.27
C ALA A 151 8.05 8.81 11.58
N SER A 152 7.76 9.54 12.66
CA SER A 152 7.39 8.95 13.95
C SER A 152 6.07 8.17 13.86
N GLU A 153 5.06 8.73 13.19
CA GLU A 153 3.77 8.06 12.97
C GLU A 153 3.92 6.82 12.08
N TYR A 154 4.68 6.93 10.99
CA TYR A 154 4.98 5.79 10.09
C TYR A 154 5.82 4.70 10.76
N ARG A 155 6.54 5.03 11.82
CA ARG A 155 7.24 4.04 12.65
C ARG A 155 6.28 3.36 13.63
N SER A 156 5.47 4.13 14.34
CA SER A 156 4.63 3.64 15.45
C SER A 156 3.48 2.79 14.94
N SER A 157 2.68 3.29 14.01
CA SER A 157 1.45 2.63 13.55
C SER A 157 1.70 1.23 12.95
N PRO A 158 2.65 1.04 12.01
CA PRO A 158 2.93 -0.30 11.49
C PRO A 158 3.58 -1.24 12.52
N LEU A 159 4.38 -0.72 13.47
CA LEU A 159 4.95 -1.52 14.54
C LEU A 159 3.88 -2.01 15.52
N ASP A 160 2.95 -1.15 15.90
CA ASP A 160 1.83 -1.52 16.77
C ASP A 160 1.00 -2.63 16.09
N ARG A 161 0.68 -2.48 14.82
CA ARG A 161 0.00 -3.50 14.02
C ARG A 161 0.77 -4.82 13.95
N PHE A 162 2.11 -4.76 13.82
CA PHE A 162 2.95 -5.95 13.88
C PHE A 162 2.81 -6.70 15.20
N PHE A 163 2.89 -6.01 16.33
CA PHE A 163 2.79 -6.63 17.64
C PHE A 163 1.37 -7.10 17.98
N GLU A 164 0.35 -6.46 17.46
CA GLU A 164 -1.04 -6.90 17.55
C GLU A 164 -1.28 -8.18 16.72
N THR A 165 -0.76 -8.21 15.50
CA THR A 165 -0.92 -9.35 14.58
C THR A 165 -0.11 -10.56 15.03
N PHE A 166 1.11 -10.33 15.54
CA PHE A 166 2.04 -11.35 15.97
C PHE A 166 2.44 -11.18 17.46
N PRO A 167 1.52 -11.39 18.39
CA PRO A 167 1.82 -11.21 19.82
C PRO A 167 2.96 -12.16 20.24
N ARG A 168 3.83 -11.68 21.12
CA ARG A 168 4.81 -12.55 21.77
C ARG A 168 4.03 -13.49 22.68
N HIS A 169 4.12 -14.79 22.45
CA HIS A 169 3.71 -15.74 23.47
C HIS A 169 4.56 -15.46 24.73
N LYS A 170 3.94 -15.01 25.80
CA LYS A 170 4.57 -15.06 27.13
C LYS A 170 4.84 -16.53 27.37
N GLY A 171 6.06 -16.96 27.14
CA GLY A 171 6.50 -18.28 27.54
C GLY A 171 6.23 -18.44 29.04
N GLY A 172 5.30 -19.31 29.38
CA GLY A 172 5.12 -19.78 30.74
C GLY A 172 6.39 -20.51 31.15
N GLY A 173 7.32 -19.78 31.76
CA GLY A 173 8.51 -20.35 32.39
C GLY A 173 8.10 -21.11 33.63
N ALA A 174 7.59 -22.32 33.45
CA ALA A 174 7.60 -23.33 34.49
C ALA A 174 8.88 -24.16 34.33
N PHE A 175 10.01 -23.60 34.74
CA PHE A 175 11.13 -24.41 35.14
C PHE A 175 10.72 -25.05 36.48
N GLY A 176 10.12 -26.24 36.41
CA GLY A 176 9.96 -27.12 37.55
C GLY A 176 11.36 -27.40 38.12
N ARG A 177 11.63 -26.92 39.33
CA ARG A 177 12.73 -27.42 40.15
C ARG A 177 12.45 -28.90 40.43
N ALA A 178 13.26 -29.76 39.81
CA ALA A 178 13.40 -31.11 40.27
C ALA A 178 14.23 -31.11 41.58
N THR A 179 13.63 -31.53 42.66
CA THR A 179 14.29 -31.95 43.91
C THR A 179 14.75 -33.38 43.76
#